data_0c1cd25c6d4a90a215b96ca018732d59
#
_entry.id   0c1cd25c6d4a90a215b96ca018732d59
#
_cell.length_a   1.000
_cell.length_b   1.000
_cell.length_c   1.000
_cell.angle_alpha   90.00
_cell.angle_beta   90.00
_cell.angle_gamma   90.00
#
_symmetry.space_group_name_H-M   'P 1'
#
loop_
_entity.id
_entity.type
_entity.pdbx_description
1 polymer ?
#
loop_
_entity_poly.entity_id
_entity_poly.type
_entity_poly.pdbx_seq_one_letter_code
_entity_poly.pdbx_strand_id
1 'polypeptide(L)'
;MNLLDSVILPMHPEGRKFVASFAIATFFLGLIWDPLFWIGVGLTVWCYYFFRDPARVVPQSEGFVISPADGVVSLIQDFTPPPEMGLGDEPLTRVSVFMNVFNCHVNRACIDGTVTSVSYHHGKFLNASLDKASEHNERNSITITRTDGTKIGITQIAGLVARRIVCFVNEGAELTAGDRFGLIRFGSRLDIYLPKDVGPAVCLGQKTVAGETILAHLDQADARTGISK
;
A
#
# COMPACT_ATOMS: atom_id res chain seq x y z
N MET A 1 23.00 -14.68 -8.17
CA MET A 1 21.52 -14.58 -8.08
C MET A 1 20.95 -15.74 -8.89
N ASN A 2 20.35 -16.74 -8.23
CA ASN A 2 19.76 -17.88 -8.94
C ASN A 2 18.50 -17.42 -9.68
N LEU A 3 18.29 -17.92 -10.91
CA LEU A 3 17.09 -17.64 -11.70
C LEU A 3 15.79 -17.96 -10.92
N LEU A 4 15.83 -18.97 -10.06
CA LEU A 4 14.71 -19.36 -9.21
C LEU A 4 14.35 -18.29 -8.17
N ASP A 5 15.32 -17.57 -7.60
CA ASP A 5 15.12 -16.52 -6.62
C ASP A 5 14.43 -15.28 -7.22
N SER A 6 14.50 -15.11 -8.53
CA SER A 6 13.81 -14.02 -9.25
C SER A 6 12.35 -14.35 -9.59
N VAL A 7 11.99 -15.64 -9.63
CA VAL A 7 10.65 -16.12 -10.03
C VAL A 7 9.82 -16.54 -8.80
N ILE A 8 10.45 -17.23 -7.84
CA ILE A 8 9.79 -17.68 -6.60
C ILE A 8 10.00 -16.60 -5.54
N LEU A 9 9.11 -15.62 -5.52
CA LEU A 9 9.14 -14.55 -4.51
C LEU A 9 8.62 -15.08 -3.16
N PRO A 10 9.19 -14.66 -2.02
CA PRO A 10 8.68 -15.07 -0.71
C PRO A 10 7.22 -14.63 -0.55
N MET A 11 6.43 -15.47 0.10
CA MET A 11 5.01 -15.22 0.36
C MET A 11 4.82 -14.74 1.80
N HIS A 12 4.04 -13.69 1.97
CA HIS A 12 3.66 -13.19 3.30
C HIS A 12 2.86 -14.26 4.08
N PRO A 13 3.08 -14.43 5.40
CA PRO A 13 2.39 -15.44 6.21
C PRO A 13 0.86 -15.40 6.13
N GLU A 14 0.29 -14.20 6.01
CA GLU A 14 -1.16 -13.99 5.85
C GLU A 14 -1.75 -14.67 4.60
N GLY A 15 -0.95 -14.93 3.58
CA GLY A 15 -1.36 -15.64 2.36
C GLY A 15 -1.47 -17.16 2.50
N ARG A 16 -0.78 -17.77 3.48
CA ARG A 16 -0.66 -19.22 3.59
C ARG A 16 -2.01 -19.93 3.66
N LYS A 17 -2.93 -19.41 4.46
CA LYS A 17 -4.28 -19.98 4.62
C LYS A 17 -5.07 -19.93 3.32
N PHE A 18 -4.98 -18.83 2.58
CA PHE A 18 -5.70 -18.66 1.31
C PHE A 18 -5.14 -19.59 0.24
N VAL A 19 -3.84 -19.62 0.05
CA VAL A 19 -3.18 -20.50 -0.93
C VAL A 19 -3.49 -21.97 -0.63
N ALA A 20 -3.40 -22.39 0.65
CA ALA A 20 -3.78 -23.74 1.06
C ALA A 20 -5.25 -24.04 0.75
N SER A 21 -6.17 -23.11 1.05
CA SER A 21 -7.60 -23.29 0.75
C SER A 21 -7.87 -23.41 -0.75
N PHE A 22 -7.22 -22.57 -1.58
CA PHE A 22 -7.32 -22.65 -3.03
C PHE A 22 -6.75 -23.97 -3.57
N ALA A 23 -5.60 -24.44 -3.06
CA ALA A 23 -4.98 -25.70 -3.46
C ALA A 23 -5.88 -26.91 -3.12
N ILE A 24 -6.46 -26.93 -1.91
CA ILE A 24 -7.41 -27.97 -1.50
C ILE A 24 -8.65 -27.96 -2.40
N ALA A 25 -9.25 -26.79 -2.63
CA ALA A 25 -10.40 -26.65 -3.51
C ALA A 25 -10.08 -27.12 -4.94
N THR A 26 -8.91 -26.76 -5.46
CA THR A 26 -8.41 -27.19 -6.77
C THR A 26 -8.32 -28.69 -6.88
N PHE A 27 -7.79 -29.36 -5.85
CA PHE A 27 -7.73 -30.84 -5.81
C PHE A 27 -9.13 -31.47 -5.93
N PHE A 28 -10.09 -31.02 -5.13
CA PHE A 28 -11.46 -31.57 -5.18
C PHE A 28 -12.19 -31.24 -6.49
N LEU A 29 -12.02 -30.06 -7.03
CA LEU A 29 -12.58 -29.69 -8.32
C LEU A 29 -12.01 -30.50 -9.47
N GLY A 30 -10.72 -30.88 -9.38
CA GLY A 30 -10.07 -31.74 -10.34
C GLY A 30 -10.62 -33.20 -10.36
N LEU A 31 -11.16 -33.68 -9.23
CA LEU A 31 -11.84 -34.98 -9.18
C LEU A 31 -13.19 -35.00 -9.94
N ILE A 32 -13.74 -33.81 -10.21
CA ILE A 32 -15.04 -33.65 -10.87
C ILE A 32 -14.83 -33.48 -12.38
N TRP A 33 -13.88 -32.59 -12.77
CA TRP A 33 -13.68 -32.23 -14.18
C TRP A 33 -12.31 -31.58 -14.41
N ASP A 34 -11.51 -32.14 -15.33
CA ASP A 34 -10.15 -31.67 -15.63
C ASP A 34 -10.01 -30.17 -15.92
N PRO A 35 -10.88 -29.49 -16.70
CA PRO A 35 -10.78 -28.04 -16.88
C PRO A 35 -10.89 -27.25 -15.59
N LEU A 36 -11.69 -27.67 -14.60
CA LEU A 36 -11.80 -27.03 -13.30
C LEU A 36 -10.48 -27.13 -12.51
N PHE A 37 -9.77 -28.25 -12.67
CA PHE A 37 -8.42 -28.40 -12.08
C PHE A 37 -7.48 -27.31 -12.59
N TRP A 38 -7.39 -27.12 -13.90
CA TRP A 38 -6.48 -26.14 -14.48
C TRP A 38 -6.85 -24.69 -14.15
N ILE A 39 -8.15 -24.37 -14.10
CA ILE A 39 -8.65 -23.08 -13.61
C ILE A 39 -8.24 -22.89 -12.14
N GLY A 40 -8.42 -23.91 -11.31
CA GLY A 40 -8.04 -23.88 -9.90
C GLY A 40 -6.53 -23.71 -9.70
N VAL A 41 -5.70 -24.35 -10.51
CA VAL A 41 -4.24 -24.17 -10.52
C VAL A 41 -3.91 -22.69 -10.82
N GLY A 42 -4.50 -22.11 -11.87
CA GLY A 42 -4.30 -20.72 -12.23
C GLY A 42 -4.67 -19.75 -11.08
N LEU A 43 -5.81 -19.99 -10.43
CA LEU A 43 -6.27 -19.20 -9.29
C LEU A 43 -5.36 -19.39 -8.06
N THR A 44 -4.86 -20.58 -7.80
CA THR A 44 -3.92 -20.86 -6.71
C THR A 44 -2.59 -20.13 -6.92
N VAL A 45 -2.06 -20.18 -8.15
CA VAL A 45 -0.83 -19.45 -8.52
C VAL A 45 -1.04 -17.94 -8.42
N TRP A 46 -2.19 -17.43 -8.90
CA TRP A 46 -2.53 -16.02 -8.75
C TRP A 46 -2.63 -15.60 -7.26
N CYS A 47 -3.27 -16.41 -6.43
CA CYS A 47 -3.38 -16.16 -5.00
C CYS A 47 -2.00 -16.13 -4.33
N TYR A 48 -1.11 -17.07 -4.67
CA TYR A 48 0.28 -17.04 -4.21
C TYR A 48 0.98 -15.76 -4.63
N TYR A 49 0.87 -15.35 -5.90
CA TYR A 49 1.48 -14.15 -6.45
C TYR A 49 0.92 -12.87 -5.82
N PHE A 50 -0.38 -12.85 -5.50
CA PHE A 50 -1.03 -11.74 -4.80
C PHE A 50 -0.41 -11.50 -3.41
N PHE A 51 -0.14 -12.55 -2.66
CA PHE A 51 0.45 -12.47 -1.32
C PHE A 51 1.99 -12.47 -1.31
N ARG A 52 2.63 -12.22 -2.46
CA ARG A 52 4.10 -12.12 -2.49
C ARG A 52 4.58 -10.95 -1.64
N ASP A 53 5.75 -11.12 -1.04
CA ASP A 53 6.41 -10.13 -0.21
C ASP A 53 7.91 -10.09 -0.53
N PRO A 54 8.27 -9.52 -1.71
CA PRO A 54 9.65 -9.47 -2.15
C PRO A 54 10.51 -8.58 -1.25
N ALA A 55 11.80 -8.90 -1.14
CA ALA A 55 12.77 -7.97 -0.59
C ALA A 55 12.81 -6.68 -1.45
N ARG A 56 13.06 -5.55 -0.81
CA ARG A 56 13.11 -4.23 -1.45
C ARG A 56 14.44 -3.56 -1.15
N VAL A 57 14.95 -2.84 -2.12
CA VAL A 57 16.15 -2.02 -1.95
C VAL A 57 15.70 -0.59 -1.64
N VAL A 58 15.74 -0.24 -0.37
CA VAL A 58 15.27 1.05 0.12
C VAL A 58 16.34 2.11 -0.09
N PRO A 59 16.05 3.21 -0.81
CA PRO A 59 16.97 4.33 -0.94
C PRO A 59 17.30 4.92 0.44
N GLN A 60 18.57 5.02 0.76
CA GLN A 60 19.05 5.55 2.03
C GLN A 60 19.47 7.01 1.82
N SER A 61 18.59 7.94 2.18
CA SER A 61 18.92 9.37 2.25
C SER A 61 17.99 10.06 3.24
N GLU A 62 18.52 11.00 3.98
CA GLU A 62 17.71 11.86 4.83
C GLU A 62 16.72 12.66 3.98
N GLY A 63 15.49 12.76 4.45
CA GLY A 63 14.44 13.54 3.79
C GLY A 63 13.69 12.84 2.65
N PHE A 64 14.00 11.60 2.30
CA PHE A 64 13.18 10.87 1.33
C PHE A 64 11.87 10.37 1.94
N VAL A 65 10.78 10.62 1.24
CA VAL A 65 9.49 9.97 1.45
C VAL A 65 9.33 8.92 0.37
N ILE A 66 9.39 7.65 0.73
CA ILE A 66 9.28 6.53 -0.21
C ILE A 66 7.82 6.04 -0.34
N SER A 67 7.51 5.41 -1.46
CA SER A 67 6.17 4.85 -1.69
C SER A 67 5.86 3.73 -0.70
N PRO A 68 4.73 3.78 0.02
CA PRO A 68 4.28 2.70 0.88
C PRO A 68 3.62 1.55 0.11
N ALA A 69 3.40 1.70 -1.21
CA ALA A 69 2.62 0.74 -2.00
C ALA A 69 3.19 0.53 -3.41
N ASP A 70 3.02 -0.70 -3.92
CA ASP A 70 3.13 -1.00 -5.35
C ASP A 70 1.85 -0.55 -6.05
N GLY A 71 1.95 0.22 -7.11
CA GLY A 71 0.75 0.63 -7.83
C GLY A 71 0.97 1.71 -8.87
N VAL A 72 -0.06 2.52 -9.06
CA VAL A 72 -0.05 3.67 -9.96
C VAL A 72 -0.53 4.89 -9.19
N VAL A 73 0.16 6.01 -9.34
CA VAL A 73 -0.28 7.31 -8.79
C VAL A 73 -1.58 7.70 -9.49
N SER A 74 -2.69 7.62 -8.77
CA SER A 74 -4.05 7.85 -9.31
C SER A 74 -4.57 9.24 -9.05
N LEU A 75 -4.08 9.92 -7.99
CA LEU A 75 -4.46 11.29 -7.64
C LEU A 75 -3.26 12.02 -7.02
N ILE A 76 -3.15 13.31 -7.31
CA ILE A 76 -2.29 14.27 -6.61
C ILE A 76 -3.13 15.53 -6.45
N GLN A 77 -3.52 15.85 -5.22
CA GLN A 77 -4.37 17.01 -4.94
C GLN A 77 -4.27 17.40 -3.46
N ASP A 78 -4.61 18.64 -3.16
CA ASP A 78 -4.73 19.10 -1.78
C ASP A 78 -6.02 18.57 -1.17
N PHE A 79 -5.91 18.06 0.04
CA PHE A 79 -7.02 17.47 0.78
C PHE A 79 -6.80 17.64 2.29
N THR A 80 -7.86 17.98 3.02
CA THR A 80 -7.81 18.06 4.48
C THR A 80 -7.70 16.67 5.07
N PRO A 81 -6.62 16.36 5.81
CA PRO A 81 -6.45 15.04 6.41
C PRO A 81 -7.55 14.74 7.43
N PRO A 82 -7.89 13.46 7.65
CA PRO A 82 -8.81 13.07 8.71
C PRO A 82 -8.31 13.55 10.08
N PRO A 83 -9.18 14.11 10.95
CA PRO A 83 -8.78 14.69 12.24
C PRO A 83 -8.03 13.72 13.16
N GLU A 84 -8.39 12.44 13.08
CA GLU A 84 -7.77 11.36 13.85
C GLU A 84 -6.28 11.14 13.57
N MET A 85 -5.77 11.69 12.47
CA MET A 85 -4.35 11.61 12.12
C MET A 85 -3.48 12.64 12.85
N GLY A 86 -4.08 13.70 13.44
CA GLY A 86 -3.33 14.75 14.15
C GLY A 86 -2.36 15.52 13.26
N LEU A 87 -2.71 15.70 11.98
CA LEU A 87 -1.93 16.45 10.97
C LEU A 87 -2.37 17.91 10.83
N GLY A 88 -3.39 18.36 11.61
CA GLY A 88 -4.01 19.67 11.51
C GLY A 88 -5.19 19.68 10.56
N ASP A 89 -5.82 20.86 10.45
CA ASP A 89 -7.06 21.08 9.68
C ASP A 89 -6.82 21.78 8.33
N GLU A 90 -5.56 22.11 8.02
CA GLU A 90 -5.21 22.72 6.74
C GLU A 90 -5.09 21.65 5.66
N PRO A 91 -5.44 21.98 4.40
CA PRO A 91 -5.19 21.08 3.27
C PRO A 91 -3.70 20.76 3.13
N LEU A 92 -3.39 19.48 2.96
CA LEU A 92 -2.05 18.95 2.65
C LEU A 92 -2.06 18.29 1.28
N THR A 93 -0.92 18.28 0.61
CA THR A 93 -0.79 17.53 -0.64
C THR A 93 -0.96 16.04 -0.38
N ARG A 94 -2.03 15.48 -0.95
CA ARG A 94 -2.34 14.04 -0.90
C ARG A 94 -1.89 13.37 -2.20
N VAL A 95 -1.02 12.38 -2.07
CA VAL A 95 -0.65 11.46 -3.16
C VAL A 95 -1.38 10.15 -2.96
N SER A 96 -2.19 9.73 -3.93
CA SER A 96 -2.93 8.47 -3.87
C SER A 96 -2.31 7.44 -4.81
N VAL A 97 -2.01 6.25 -4.28
CA VAL A 97 -1.48 5.12 -5.04
C VAL A 97 -2.53 4.02 -5.11
N PHE A 98 -3.01 3.74 -6.32
CA PHE A 98 -3.98 2.67 -6.58
C PHE A 98 -3.26 1.35 -6.83
N MET A 99 -3.65 0.30 -6.11
CA MET A 99 -3.14 -1.06 -6.24
C MET A 99 -4.18 -1.95 -6.91
N ASN A 100 -3.88 -2.47 -8.09
CA ASN A 100 -4.72 -3.47 -8.73
C ASN A 100 -4.42 -4.87 -8.18
N VAL A 101 -5.26 -5.86 -8.51
CA VAL A 101 -5.17 -7.24 -7.98
C VAL A 101 -3.91 -8.02 -8.39
N PHE A 102 -3.04 -7.45 -9.22
CA PHE A 102 -1.76 -8.03 -9.62
C PHE A 102 -0.56 -7.36 -8.94
N ASN A 103 -0.78 -6.25 -8.22
CA ASN A 103 0.27 -5.60 -7.44
C ASN A 103 0.58 -6.35 -6.14
N CYS A 104 1.71 -6.07 -5.52
CA CYS A 104 2.00 -6.49 -4.16
C CYS A 104 1.19 -5.63 -3.19
N HIS A 105 0.50 -6.26 -2.24
CA HIS A 105 -0.40 -5.57 -1.31
C HIS A 105 0.17 -5.42 0.11
N VAL A 106 1.42 -5.79 0.31
CA VAL A 106 2.16 -5.48 1.55
C VAL A 106 2.53 -4.00 1.53
N ASN A 107 2.12 -3.28 2.57
CA ASN A 107 2.36 -1.85 2.71
C ASN A 107 3.56 -1.58 3.60
N ARG A 108 4.36 -0.58 3.23
CA ARG A 108 5.64 -0.28 3.88
C ARG A 108 5.69 1.14 4.41
N ALA A 109 6.43 1.35 5.51
CA ALA A 109 6.67 2.68 6.06
C ALA A 109 7.33 3.58 5.02
N CYS A 110 6.86 4.82 4.91
CA CYS A 110 7.35 5.78 3.92
C CYS A 110 8.55 6.61 4.43
N ILE A 111 8.76 6.65 5.73
CA ILE A 111 9.85 7.36 6.41
C ILE A 111 10.25 6.60 7.69
N ASP A 112 11.42 6.95 8.24
CA ASP A 112 11.81 6.56 9.59
C ASP A 112 11.00 7.36 10.61
N GLY A 113 10.62 6.74 11.73
CA GLY A 113 9.98 7.43 12.84
C GLY A 113 9.10 6.53 13.70
N THR A 114 8.42 7.17 14.64
CA THR A 114 7.50 6.51 15.57
C THR A 114 6.07 6.62 15.06
N VAL A 115 5.30 5.57 15.14
CA VAL A 115 3.84 5.58 14.89
C VAL A 115 3.15 6.32 16.03
N THR A 116 2.62 7.51 15.75
CA THR A 116 2.00 8.38 16.78
C THR A 116 0.48 8.31 16.79
N SER A 117 -0.14 7.78 15.73
CA SER A 117 -1.58 7.53 15.68
C SER A 117 -1.88 6.30 14.84
N VAL A 118 -2.86 5.50 15.28
CA VAL A 118 -3.46 4.39 14.52
C VAL A 118 -4.97 4.47 14.68
N SER A 119 -5.69 4.71 13.60
CA SER A 119 -7.15 4.82 13.63
C SER A 119 -7.81 3.96 12.57
N TYR A 120 -8.64 3.02 13.03
CA TYR A 120 -9.36 2.10 12.15
C TYR A 120 -10.85 2.45 12.10
N HIS A 121 -11.36 2.62 10.89
CA HIS A 121 -12.77 2.91 10.64
C HIS A 121 -13.42 1.81 9.81
N HIS A 122 -14.45 1.18 10.36
CA HIS A 122 -15.32 0.30 9.61
C HIS A 122 -16.12 1.11 8.58
N GLY A 123 -16.26 0.59 7.37
CA GLY A 123 -16.94 1.31 6.31
C GLY A 123 -17.50 0.41 5.23
N LYS A 124 -17.86 1.03 4.10
CA LYS A 124 -18.34 0.36 2.89
C LYS A 124 -17.16 -0.15 2.07
N PHE A 125 -17.48 -0.89 1.01
CA PHE A 125 -16.49 -1.39 0.03
C PHE A 125 -16.86 -0.87 -1.35
N LEU A 126 -16.70 0.44 -1.56
CA LEU A 126 -16.87 1.08 -2.87
C LEU A 126 -15.58 0.92 -3.69
N ASN A 127 -15.66 1.19 -4.99
CA ASN A 127 -14.47 1.17 -5.83
C ASN A 127 -13.41 2.17 -5.30
N ALA A 128 -12.24 1.70 -4.93
CA ALA A 128 -11.17 2.50 -4.32
C ALA A 128 -10.60 3.58 -5.27
N SER A 129 -10.85 3.49 -6.58
CA SER A 129 -10.44 4.52 -7.53
C SER A 129 -11.28 5.81 -7.42
N LEU A 130 -12.45 5.76 -6.78
CA LEU A 130 -13.31 6.91 -6.58
C LEU A 130 -12.82 7.74 -5.39
N ASP A 131 -12.87 9.06 -5.49
CA ASP A 131 -12.45 9.97 -4.40
C ASP A 131 -13.30 9.79 -3.14
N LYS A 132 -14.60 9.61 -3.30
CA LYS A 132 -15.55 9.30 -2.20
C LYS A 132 -15.21 8.02 -1.41
N ALA A 133 -14.34 7.15 -1.94
CA ALA A 133 -13.89 5.96 -1.22
C ALA A 133 -13.08 6.32 0.02
N SER A 134 -12.37 7.45 0.04
CA SER A 134 -11.63 7.92 1.21
C SER A 134 -12.53 8.19 2.42
N GLU A 135 -13.78 8.59 2.20
CA GLU A 135 -14.71 8.96 3.28
C GLU A 135 -15.57 7.79 3.73
N HIS A 136 -16.00 6.93 2.80
CA HIS A 136 -17.04 5.93 3.07
C HIS A 136 -16.52 4.50 3.22
N ASN A 137 -15.34 4.18 2.67
CA ASN A 137 -14.82 2.83 2.71
C ASN A 137 -14.15 2.51 4.05
N GLU A 138 -14.08 1.21 4.34
CA GLU A 138 -13.23 0.70 5.41
C GLU A 138 -11.82 1.20 5.20
N ARG A 139 -11.25 1.84 6.23
CA ARG A 139 -9.94 2.47 6.18
C ARG A 139 -9.17 2.31 7.48
N ASN A 140 -7.86 2.32 7.37
CA ASN A 140 -6.94 2.37 8.50
C ASN A 140 -5.93 3.50 8.25
N SER A 141 -5.90 4.48 9.14
CA SER A 141 -5.00 5.63 9.07
C SER A 141 -3.90 5.48 10.10
N ILE A 142 -2.65 5.69 9.69
CA ILE A 142 -1.51 5.79 10.59
C ILE A 142 -0.79 7.11 10.37
N THR A 143 -0.20 7.65 11.44
CA THR A 143 0.71 8.80 11.36
C THR A 143 2.07 8.38 11.87
N ILE A 144 3.10 8.63 11.07
CA ILE A 144 4.50 8.42 11.44
C ILE A 144 5.12 9.77 11.69
N THR A 145 5.73 9.94 12.87
CA THR A 145 6.39 11.16 13.29
C THR A 145 7.89 10.91 13.41
N ARG A 146 8.68 11.68 12.67
CA ARG A 146 10.15 11.67 12.73
C ARG A 146 10.66 12.32 14.01
N THR A 147 11.93 12.13 14.31
CA THR A 147 12.62 12.75 15.46
C THR A 147 12.67 14.27 15.40
N ASP A 148 12.61 14.86 14.20
CA ASP A 148 12.55 16.31 13.98
C ASP A 148 11.12 16.91 14.12
N GLY A 149 10.12 16.04 14.42
CA GLY A 149 8.72 16.43 14.55
C GLY A 149 7.94 16.42 13.23
N THR A 150 8.57 16.14 12.09
CA THR A 150 7.88 15.99 10.80
C THR A 150 6.91 14.83 10.83
N LYS A 151 5.68 15.07 10.40
CA LYS A 151 4.61 14.06 10.39
C LYS A 151 4.20 13.71 8.96
N ILE A 152 4.00 12.43 8.69
CA ILE A 152 3.40 11.93 7.46
C ILE A 152 2.25 11.00 7.81
N GLY A 153 1.11 11.24 7.17
CA GLY A 153 -0.06 10.39 7.30
C GLY A 153 -0.17 9.41 6.15
N ILE A 154 -0.61 8.20 6.47
CA ILE A 154 -0.89 7.15 5.47
C ILE A 154 -2.25 6.57 5.78
N THR A 155 -3.18 6.58 4.81
CA THR A 155 -4.48 5.93 4.94
C THR A 155 -4.56 4.76 3.98
N GLN A 156 -4.73 3.56 4.52
CA GLN A 156 -5.09 2.35 3.78
C GLN A 156 -6.59 2.36 3.53
N ILE A 157 -7.04 2.23 2.29
CA ILE A 157 -8.45 2.26 1.90
C ILE A 157 -8.78 0.96 1.17
N ALA A 158 -9.73 0.20 1.74
CA ALA A 158 -10.21 -1.02 1.13
C ALA A 158 -11.06 -0.73 -0.12
N GLY A 159 -10.87 -1.50 -1.19
CA GLY A 159 -11.67 -1.40 -2.41
C GLY A 159 -12.87 -2.37 -2.45
N LEU A 160 -13.54 -2.45 -3.58
CA LEU A 160 -14.77 -3.22 -3.80
C LEU A 160 -14.63 -4.72 -3.47
N VAL A 161 -13.48 -5.29 -3.77
CA VAL A 161 -13.17 -6.72 -3.54
C VAL A 161 -12.41 -6.92 -2.23
N ALA A 162 -11.79 -5.83 -1.72
CA ALA A 162 -11.08 -5.84 -0.46
C ALA A 162 -12.06 -6.05 0.70
N ARG A 163 -11.80 -7.05 1.54
CA ARG A 163 -12.66 -7.35 2.69
C ARG A 163 -11.93 -7.18 4.03
N ARG A 164 -10.66 -6.79 4.03
CA ARG A 164 -9.92 -6.59 5.27
C ARG A 164 -8.60 -5.83 5.06
N ILE A 165 -8.40 -4.84 5.89
CA ILE A 165 -7.12 -4.19 6.15
C ILE A 165 -6.50 -4.88 7.37
N VAL A 166 -5.23 -5.24 7.27
CA VAL A 166 -4.46 -5.80 8.39
C VAL A 166 -3.35 -4.81 8.71
N CYS A 167 -3.41 -4.23 9.91
CA CYS A 167 -2.34 -3.41 10.45
C CYS A 167 -1.44 -4.28 11.33
N PHE A 168 -0.12 -4.16 11.17
CA PHE A 168 0.87 -4.94 11.92
C PHE A 168 1.49 -4.14 13.06
N VAL A 169 1.19 -2.85 13.15
CA VAL A 169 1.80 -1.91 14.08
C VAL A 169 0.76 -1.28 14.98
N ASN A 170 1.22 -0.82 16.13
CA ASN A 170 0.44 -0.05 17.10
C ASN A 170 1.11 1.30 17.34
N GLU A 171 0.42 2.20 18.01
CA GLU A 171 1.01 3.46 18.48
C GLU A 171 2.23 3.16 19.36
N GLY A 172 3.29 3.96 19.21
CA GLY A 172 4.58 3.79 19.86
C GLY A 172 5.55 2.86 19.12
N ALA A 173 5.14 2.20 18.03
CA ALA A 173 6.04 1.36 17.25
C ALA A 173 7.08 2.22 16.51
N GLU A 174 8.35 1.85 16.60
CA GLU A 174 9.43 2.44 15.81
C GLU A 174 9.50 1.74 14.45
N LEU A 175 9.55 2.52 13.38
CA LEU A 175 9.64 2.05 12.01
C LEU A 175 10.82 2.71 11.29
N THR A 176 11.49 1.92 10.44
CA THR A 176 12.39 2.45 9.42
C THR A 176 11.70 2.44 8.06
N ALA A 177 12.09 3.35 7.19
CA ALA A 177 11.58 3.42 5.83
C ALA A 177 11.72 2.05 5.14
N GLY A 178 10.62 1.56 4.57
CA GLY A 178 10.56 0.23 3.95
C GLY A 178 10.07 -0.90 4.88
N ASP A 179 9.96 -0.68 6.19
CA ASP A 179 9.39 -1.66 7.13
C ASP A 179 7.92 -1.93 6.82
N ARG A 180 7.49 -3.17 7.01
CA ARG A 180 6.11 -3.58 6.76
C ARG A 180 5.19 -3.12 7.88
N PHE A 181 4.20 -2.28 7.59
CA PHE A 181 3.24 -1.84 8.59
C PHE A 181 1.84 -2.42 8.40
N GLY A 182 1.54 -2.99 7.24
CA GLY A 182 0.22 -3.54 7.00
C GLY A 182 0.08 -4.26 5.66
N LEU A 183 -1.13 -4.74 5.42
CA LEU A 183 -1.53 -5.42 4.19
C LEU A 183 -3.00 -5.16 3.91
N ILE A 184 -3.38 -4.95 2.65
CA ILE A 184 -4.79 -4.87 2.24
C ILE A 184 -5.12 -6.05 1.35
N ARG A 185 -6.24 -6.77 1.62
CA ARG A 185 -6.63 -7.92 0.82
C ARG A 185 -7.55 -7.48 -0.33
N PHE A 186 -7.10 -7.71 -1.58
CA PHE A 186 -7.83 -7.62 -2.87
C PHE A 186 -8.28 -6.22 -3.32
N GLY A 187 -7.39 -5.47 -3.98
CA GLY A 187 -7.67 -4.21 -4.65
C GLY A 187 -7.94 -3.04 -3.69
N SER A 188 -7.10 -2.01 -3.75
CA SER A 188 -7.07 -0.99 -2.72
C SER A 188 -6.39 0.28 -3.19
N ARG A 189 -6.38 1.29 -2.33
CA ARG A 189 -5.66 2.54 -2.51
C ARG A 189 -4.98 2.93 -1.20
N LEU A 190 -3.79 3.52 -1.31
CA LEU A 190 -3.16 4.24 -0.21
C LEU A 190 -3.17 5.72 -0.52
N ASP A 191 -3.58 6.51 0.46
CA ASP A 191 -3.48 7.97 0.46
C ASP A 191 -2.34 8.39 1.38
N ILE A 192 -1.38 9.15 0.87
CA ILE A 192 -0.22 9.64 1.59
C ILE A 192 -0.35 11.16 1.70
N TYR A 193 -0.37 11.69 2.92
CA TYR A 193 -0.42 13.12 3.22
C TYR A 193 0.98 13.62 3.48
N LEU A 194 1.49 14.43 2.56
CA LEU A 194 2.80 15.06 2.67
C LEU A 194 2.75 16.25 3.63
N PRO A 195 3.85 16.59 4.30
CA PRO A 195 3.92 17.80 5.11
C PRO A 195 3.61 19.06 4.29
N LYS A 196 3.23 20.14 4.96
CA LYS A 196 3.04 21.43 4.33
C LYS A 196 4.31 21.85 3.59
N ASP A 197 4.14 22.47 2.43
CA ASP A 197 5.23 22.96 1.58
C ASP A 197 6.15 21.87 0.99
N VAL A 198 5.76 20.59 1.06
CA VAL A 198 6.46 19.48 0.40
C VAL A 198 5.73 19.08 -0.87
N GLY A 199 6.38 19.23 -2.01
CA GLY A 199 5.85 18.83 -3.30
C GLY A 199 6.11 17.36 -3.64
N PRO A 200 5.23 16.70 -4.42
CA PRO A 200 5.45 15.33 -4.87
C PRO A 200 6.55 15.24 -5.93
N ALA A 201 7.45 14.27 -5.78
CA ALA A 201 8.49 13.93 -6.76
C ALA A 201 8.00 12.94 -7.82
N VAL A 202 6.72 12.61 -7.81
CA VAL A 202 6.06 11.69 -8.75
C VAL A 202 4.96 12.41 -9.53
N CYS A 203 4.56 11.80 -10.65
CA CYS A 203 3.53 12.36 -11.53
C CYS A 203 2.30 11.45 -11.58
N LEU A 204 1.14 12.03 -11.92
CA LEU A 204 -0.08 11.28 -12.16
C LEU A 204 0.15 10.20 -13.25
N GLY A 205 -0.31 8.98 -12.99
CA GLY A 205 -0.11 7.84 -13.88
C GLY A 205 1.24 7.13 -13.73
N GLN A 206 2.17 7.65 -12.95
CA GLN A 206 3.46 7.01 -12.70
C GLN A 206 3.30 5.72 -11.89
N LYS A 207 4.04 4.66 -12.26
CA LYS A 207 4.12 3.43 -11.48
C LYS A 207 5.03 3.63 -10.27
N THR A 208 4.64 3.05 -9.15
CA THR A 208 5.39 3.05 -7.90
C THR A 208 5.69 1.63 -7.43
N VAL A 209 6.82 1.50 -6.74
CA VAL A 209 7.28 0.27 -6.08
C VAL A 209 7.44 0.58 -4.60
N ALA A 210 6.72 -0.16 -3.75
CA ALA A 210 6.76 0.01 -2.30
C ALA A 210 8.18 -0.15 -1.76
N GLY A 211 8.63 0.80 -0.95
CA GLY A 211 9.97 0.79 -0.36
C GLY A 211 11.09 1.28 -1.30
N GLU A 212 10.80 1.55 -2.60
CA GLU A 212 11.86 1.90 -3.56
C GLU A 212 11.61 3.23 -4.28
N THR A 213 10.35 3.52 -4.67
CA THR A 213 10.04 4.77 -5.39
C THR A 213 9.99 5.95 -4.43
N ILE A 214 10.76 7.00 -4.71
CA ILE A 214 10.73 8.25 -3.96
C ILE A 214 9.48 9.04 -4.36
N LEU A 215 8.57 9.28 -3.41
CA LEU A 215 7.33 10.06 -3.60
C LEU A 215 7.55 11.56 -3.41
N ALA A 216 8.44 11.95 -2.50
CA ALA A 216 8.74 13.35 -2.20
C ALA A 216 10.12 13.48 -1.55
N HIS A 217 10.60 14.72 -1.51
CA HIS A 217 11.77 15.14 -0.74
C HIS A 217 11.31 16.17 0.27
N LEU A 218 11.56 15.97 1.55
CA LEU A 218 11.07 16.85 2.63
C LEU A 218 11.61 18.29 2.57
N ASP A 219 12.72 18.49 1.87
CA ASP A 219 13.38 19.77 1.65
C ASP A 219 13.02 20.43 0.31
N GLN A 220 12.08 19.86 -0.47
CA GLN A 220 11.71 20.35 -1.80
C GLN A 220 10.20 20.62 -1.89
N ALA A 221 9.85 21.85 -2.25
CA ALA A 221 8.46 22.27 -2.45
C ALA A 221 7.93 22.02 -3.87
N ASP A 222 8.82 21.89 -4.86
CA ASP A 222 8.42 21.82 -6.27
C ASP A 222 7.87 20.46 -6.69
N ALA A 223 6.63 20.48 -7.21
CA ALA A 223 6.02 19.31 -7.82
C ALA A 223 6.63 19.02 -9.19
N ARG A 224 6.87 17.74 -9.50
CA ARG A 224 7.32 17.30 -10.82
C ARG A 224 6.18 17.15 -11.81
N THR A 225 6.42 17.51 -13.06
CA THR A 225 5.51 17.25 -14.19
C THR A 225 6.06 16.12 -15.05
N GLY A 226 5.20 15.25 -15.51
CA GLY A 226 5.57 14.11 -16.36
C GLY A 226 4.75 14.08 -17.64
N ILE A 227 5.33 13.51 -18.70
CA ILE A 227 4.68 13.29 -19.98
C ILE A 227 4.62 11.78 -20.22
N SER A 228 3.43 11.26 -20.52
CA SER A 228 3.28 9.89 -21.00
C SER A 228 3.80 9.79 -22.45
N LYS A 229 4.69 8.84 -22.72
CA LYS A 229 5.23 8.55 -24.05
C LYS A 229 4.89 7.13 -24.45
#